data_aa31a53b0993179e317a44c060b7952c
#
_entry.id   aa31a53b0993179e317a44c060b7952c
#
_cell.length_a   1.000
_cell.length_b   1.000
_cell.length_c   1.000
_cell.angle_alpha   90.00
_cell.angle_beta   90.00
_cell.angle_gamma   90.00
#
_symmetry.space_group_name_H-M   'P 1'
#
loop_
_entity.id
_entity.type
_entity.pdbx_description
1 polymer ?
#
loop_
_entity_poly.entity_id
_entity_poly.type
_entity_poly.pdbx_seq_one_letter_code
_entity_poly.pdbx_strand_id
1 'polypeptide(L)'
;MFDISVTDRCHKILAKYISEGDTVIDCTAGGGADTLFLAKCVGSDGRVLAFDVQETALNVTEKLLQKNGFLCKRFVSSSQPVFSSEIKTATKSISSSNNDPSVLLIHDSHEKIGTLFSILSNNAPSVIMYNLGYLPGGDHSIVTKAETTLNAIRASLDVIKENGIISIVTYPGHEEGARENQLINKLLSYLPPDRFEALTIDQTNRSNAPVLYLINKKR
;
A
#
# COMPACT_ATOMS: atom_id res chain seq x y z
N MET A 1 -21.99 1.22 -13.23
CA MET A 1 -21.43 1.39 -11.89
C MET A 1 -21.03 0.07 -11.24
N PHE A 2 -21.63 -1.04 -11.63
CA PHE A 2 -21.39 -2.37 -11.02
C PHE A 2 -20.44 -3.30 -11.79
N ASP A 3 -19.97 -2.90 -12.98
CA ASP A 3 -19.11 -3.70 -13.88
C ASP A 3 -17.60 -3.43 -13.71
N ILE A 4 -17.18 -2.85 -12.60
CA ILE A 4 -15.79 -2.54 -12.33
C ILE A 4 -15.25 -3.43 -11.20
N SER A 5 -14.00 -3.83 -11.29
CA SER A 5 -13.32 -4.63 -10.26
C SER A 5 -13.30 -3.89 -8.90
N VAL A 6 -13.08 -4.63 -7.82
CA VAL A 6 -12.89 -4.04 -6.48
C VAL A 6 -11.71 -3.07 -6.48
N THR A 7 -10.63 -3.41 -7.18
CA THR A 7 -9.42 -2.58 -7.30
C THR A 7 -9.72 -1.28 -8.06
N ASP A 8 -10.43 -1.34 -9.21
CA ASP A 8 -10.82 -0.12 -9.95
C ASP A 8 -11.72 0.78 -9.12
N ARG A 9 -12.61 0.19 -8.31
CA ARG A 9 -13.46 0.95 -7.39
C ARG A 9 -12.63 1.62 -6.31
N CYS A 10 -11.66 0.90 -5.75
CA CYS A 10 -10.69 1.42 -4.80
C CYS A 10 -9.94 2.62 -5.39
N HIS A 11 -9.36 2.48 -6.59
CA HIS A 11 -8.65 3.55 -7.29
C HIS A 11 -9.50 4.81 -7.47
N LYS A 12 -10.78 4.67 -7.91
CA LYS A 12 -11.70 5.80 -8.07
C LYS A 12 -11.99 6.55 -6.76
N ILE A 13 -12.00 5.84 -5.64
CA ILE A 13 -12.18 6.45 -4.33
C ILE A 13 -10.89 7.16 -3.93
N LEU A 14 -9.75 6.46 -3.98
CA LEU A 14 -8.46 6.96 -3.50
C LEU A 14 -7.94 8.15 -4.29
N ALA A 15 -8.23 8.25 -5.59
CA ALA A 15 -7.86 9.40 -6.41
C ALA A 15 -8.36 10.75 -5.86
N LYS A 16 -9.40 10.74 -4.99
CA LYS A 16 -9.93 11.95 -4.34
C LYS A 16 -9.14 12.37 -3.09
N TYR A 17 -8.29 11.50 -2.59
CA TYR A 17 -7.50 11.69 -1.37
C TYR A 17 -6.01 11.93 -1.67
N ILE A 18 -5.62 11.84 -2.94
CA ILE A 18 -4.25 12.06 -3.38
C ILE A 18 -4.17 13.41 -4.08
N SER A 19 -3.23 14.23 -3.65
CA SER A 19 -2.84 15.48 -4.31
C SER A 19 -1.46 15.33 -4.94
N GLU A 20 -1.16 16.15 -5.96
CA GLU A 20 0.20 16.27 -6.48
C GLU A 20 1.17 16.63 -5.35
N GLY A 21 2.34 16.01 -5.36
CA GLY A 21 3.36 16.17 -4.33
C GLY A 21 3.16 15.29 -3.07
N ASP A 22 2.05 14.56 -2.95
CA ASP A 22 1.81 13.69 -1.81
C ASP A 22 2.81 12.52 -1.75
N THR A 23 3.03 12.01 -0.54
CA THR A 23 3.64 10.72 -0.30
C THR A 23 2.55 9.66 -0.15
N VAL A 24 2.69 8.55 -0.86
CA VAL A 24 1.75 7.42 -0.82
C VAL A 24 2.50 6.09 -0.70
N ILE A 25 1.84 5.07 -0.17
CA ILE A 25 2.46 3.76 0.06
C ILE A 25 1.60 2.66 -0.54
N ASP A 26 2.25 1.77 -1.30
CA ASP A 26 1.71 0.49 -1.75
C ASP A 26 2.38 -0.62 -0.93
N CYS A 27 1.62 -1.31 -0.10
CA CYS A 27 2.13 -2.34 0.79
C CYS A 27 2.22 -3.73 0.14
N THR A 28 1.80 -3.86 -1.13
CA THR A 28 1.70 -5.12 -1.87
C THR A 28 1.88 -4.86 -3.37
N ALA A 29 3.08 -4.48 -3.78
CA ALA A 29 3.36 -4.02 -5.15
C ALA A 29 2.90 -5.02 -6.23
N GLY A 30 3.13 -6.32 -6.02
CA GLY A 30 2.63 -7.40 -6.88
C GLY A 30 2.96 -7.20 -8.35
N GLY A 31 1.92 -7.10 -9.19
CA GLY A 31 2.05 -6.83 -10.63
C GLY A 31 2.25 -5.35 -10.99
N GLY A 32 2.28 -4.45 -10.00
CA GLY A 32 2.57 -3.03 -10.17
C GLY A 32 1.39 -2.14 -10.56
N ALA A 33 0.18 -2.68 -10.69
CA ALA A 33 -0.97 -1.91 -11.14
C ALA A 33 -1.33 -0.79 -10.13
N ASP A 34 -1.33 -1.11 -8.84
CA ASP A 34 -1.62 -0.17 -7.76
C ASP A 34 -0.48 0.85 -7.62
N THR A 35 0.78 0.40 -7.67
CA THR A 35 1.95 1.29 -7.69
C THR A 35 1.90 2.29 -8.85
N LEU A 36 1.58 1.83 -10.07
CA LEU A 36 1.45 2.68 -11.25
C LEU A 36 0.31 3.70 -11.11
N PHE A 37 -0.84 3.25 -10.57
CA PHE A 37 -1.96 4.15 -10.28
C PHE A 37 -1.52 5.27 -9.33
N LEU A 38 -0.89 4.91 -8.22
CA LEU A 38 -0.39 5.87 -7.23
C LEU A 38 0.62 6.84 -7.83
N ALA A 39 1.58 6.35 -8.63
CA ALA A 39 2.59 7.17 -9.30
C ALA A 39 1.95 8.21 -10.24
N LYS A 40 0.91 7.84 -10.97
CA LYS A 40 0.16 8.76 -11.82
C LYS A 40 -0.60 9.83 -11.03
N CYS A 41 -1.08 9.49 -9.83
CA CYS A 41 -1.88 10.41 -9.02
C CYS A 41 -1.02 11.46 -8.30
N VAL A 42 0.18 11.09 -7.83
CA VAL A 42 1.03 12.00 -7.04
C VAL A 42 1.80 13.02 -7.88
N GLY A 43 1.89 12.84 -9.19
CA GLY A 43 2.61 13.75 -10.10
C GLY A 43 4.12 13.75 -9.91
N SER A 44 4.80 14.73 -10.53
CA SER A 44 6.28 14.80 -10.58
C SER A 44 6.96 15.03 -9.23
N ASP A 45 6.29 15.74 -8.33
CA ASP A 45 6.85 16.09 -7.01
C ASP A 45 6.46 15.09 -5.91
N GLY A 46 5.62 14.11 -6.27
CA GLY A 46 5.13 13.11 -5.35
C GLY A 46 6.10 11.95 -5.11
N ARG A 47 5.78 11.12 -4.13
CA ARG A 47 6.57 9.93 -3.76
C ARG A 47 5.70 8.72 -3.59
N VAL A 48 6.15 7.60 -4.16
CA VAL A 48 5.54 6.28 -3.97
C VAL A 48 6.55 5.35 -3.31
N LEU A 49 6.19 4.75 -2.20
CA LEU A 49 6.94 3.67 -1.57
C LEU A 49 6.16 2.38 -1.80
N ALA A 50 6.75 1.39 -2.48
CA ALA A 50 6.08 0.14 -2.82
C ALA A 50 6.84 -1.05 -2.25
N PHE A 51 6.15 -1.84 -1.41
CA PHE A 51 6.70 -3.02 -0.76
C PHE A 51 6.30 -4.30 -1.47
N ASP A 52 7.21 -5.24 -1.55
CA ASP A 52 6.92 -6.64 -1.81
C ASP A 52 8.02 -7.53 -1.25
N VAL A 53 7.65 -8.72 -0.77
CA VAL A 53 8.59 -9.74 -0.29
C VAL A 53 9.16 -10.57 -1.43
N GLN A 54 8.54 -10.51 -2.62
CA GLN A 54 8.93 -11.26 -3.80
C GLN A 54 9.72 -10.37 -4.77
N GLU A 55 10.97 -10.73 -5.02
CA GLU A 55 11.80 -10.03 -6.01
C GLU A 55 11.17 -10.10 -7.41
N THR A 56 10.51 -11.20 -7.74
CA THR A 56 9.79 -11.37 -9.01
C THR A 56 8.67 -10.36 -9.19
N ALA A 57 7.91 -10.05 -8.14
CA ALA A 57 6.89 -9.03 -8.13
C ALA A 57 7.48 -7.64 -8.40
N LEU A 58 8.55 -7.28 -7.69
CA LEU A 58 9.25 -6.01 -7.90
C LEU A 58 9.85 -5.90 -9.31
N ASN A 59 10.32 -7.01 -9.91
CA ASN A 59 10.80 -7.03 -11.29
C ASN A 59 9.68 -6.71 -12.30
N VAL A 60 8.46 -7.25 -12.05
CA VAL A 60 7.29 -6.98 -12.89
C VAL A 60 6.84 -5.53 -12.72
N THR A 61 6.76 -5.05 -11.49
CA THR A 61 6.39 -3.67 -11.16
C THR A 61 7.35 -2.67 -11.79
N GLU A 62 8.66 -2.90 -11.69
CA GLU A 62 9.68 -2.04 -12.30
C GLU A 62 9.52 -1.92 -13.82
N LYS A 63 9.35 -3.07 -14.51
CA LYS A 63 9.13 -3.09 -15.96
C LYS A 63 7.85 -2.34 -16.35
N LEU A 64 6.78 -2.48 -15.56
CA LEU A 64 5.52 -1.79 -15.81
C LEU A 64 5.68 -0.28 -15.65
N LEU A 65 6.36 0.17 -14.61
CA LEU A 65 6.66 1.59 -14.37
C LEU A 65 7.50 2.17 -15.49
N GLN A 66 8.61 1.53 -15.86
CA GLN A 66 9.49 1.96 -16.95
C GLN A 66 8.76 2.06 -18.30
N LYS A 67 7.91 1.08 -18.62
CA LYS A 67 7.08 1.11 -19.83
C LYS A 67 6.11 2.31 -19.87
N ASN A 68 5.72 2.82 -18.71
CA ASN A 68 4.86 4.00 -18.57
C ASN A 68 5.63 5.29 -18.32
N GLY A 69 6.96 5.31 -18.46
CA GLY A 69 7.81 6.50 -18.36
C GLY A 69 8.21 6.87 -16.93
N PHE A 70 7.93 6.01 -15.94
CA PHE A 70 8.31 6.28 -14.55
C PHE A 70 9.68 5.69 -14.23
N LEU A 71 10.54 6.51 -13.64
CA LEU A 71 11.80 6.05 -13.06
C LEU A 71 11.55 5.53 -11.64
N CYS A 72 12.17 4.39 -11.31
CA CYS A 72 12.11 3.84 -9.97
C CYS A 72 13.50 3.44 -9.48
N LYS A 73 13.67 3.43 -8.17
CA LYS A 73 14.86 2.91 -7.49
C LYS A 73 14.48 1.70 -6.68
N ARG A 74 15.41 0.77 -6.51
CA ARG A 74 15.26 -0.38 -5.65
C ARG A 74 16.00 -0.18 -4.35
N PHE A 75 15.36 -0.65 -3.30
CA PHE A 75 15.95 -0.81 -1.99
C PHE A 75 15.78 -2.26 -1.54
N VAL A 76 16.88 -2.90 -1.19
CA VAL A 76 16.88 -4.23 -0.58
C VAL A 76 17.25 -4.05 0.87
N SER A 77 16.37 -4.41 1.78
CA SER A 77 16.65 -4.32 3.20
C SER A 77 17.77 -5.29 3.57
N SER A 78 18.90 -4.77 4.01
CA SER A 78 19.88 -5.56 4.74
C SER A 78 19.40 -5.72 6.19
N SER A 79 19.55 -6.90 6.75
CA SER A 79 18.99 -7.36 8.02
C SER A 79 19.57 -6.66 9.27
N GLN A 80 19.61 -5.30 9.33
CA GLN A 80 20.12 -4.58 10.51
C GLN A 80 19.64 -3.10 10.58
N PRO A 81 19.85 -2.37 11.68
CA PRO A 81 19.24 -1.08 12.04
C PRO A 81 19.51 0.10 11.07
N VAL A 82 20.13 -0.16 9.93
CA VAL A 82 20.46 0.81 8.87
C VAL A 82 19.28 1.14 7.97
N PHE A 83 18.17 0.34 8.03
CA PHE A 83 16.99 0.48 7.18
C PHE A 83 16.48 1.93 7.08
N SER A 84 16.37 2.63 8.20
CA SER A 84 15.84 4.00 8.23
C SER A 84 16.79 5.03 7.60
N SER A 85 18.11 4.90 7.77
CA SER A 85 19.10 5.83 7.20
C SER A 85 19.30 5.63 5.71
N GLU A 86 19.26 4.39 5.24
CA GLU A 86 19.39 4.05 3.83
C GLU A 86 18.16 4.49 3.02
N ILE A 87 16.95 4.28 3.53
CA ILE A 87 15.74 4.80 2.89
C ILE A 87 15.74 6.33 2.90
N LYS A 88 16.16 7.00 4.00
CA LYS A 88 16.33 8.46 4.00
C LYS A 88 17.26 8.94 2.87
N THR A 89 18.37 8.25 2.69
CA THR A 89 19.32 8.56 1.62
C THR A 89 18.74 8.29 0.25
N ALA A 90 18.07 7.13 0.08
CA ALA A 90 17.39 6.78 -1.15
C ALA A 90 16.29 7.81 -1.50
N THR A 91 15.43 8.18 -0.56
CA THR A 91 14.38 9.18 -0.78
C THR A 91 14.92 10.58 -1.05
N LYS A 92 16.02 11.00 -0.41
CA LYS A 92 16.69 12.27 -0.72
C LYS A 92 17.29 12.30 -2.12
N SER A 93 17.90 11.20 -2.56
CA SER A 93 18.55 11.11 -3.88
C SER A 93 17.55 11.06 -5.04
N ILE A 94 16.28 10.74 -4.76
CA ILE A 94 15.21 10.75 -5.77
C ILE A 94 14.73 12.19 -6.02
N SER A 95 14.72 13.06 -5.01
CA SER A 95 14.28 14.47 -5.10
C SER A 95 15.17 15.37 -6.00
N SER A 96 16.22 14.85 -6.58
CA SER A 96 17.21 15.62 -7.35
C SER A 96 17.13 15.44 -8.87
N SER A 97 16.20 14.63 -9.39
CA SER A 97 16.01 14.44 -10.83
C SER A 97 14.66 14.99 -11.30
N ASN A 98 14.73 15.83 -12.31
CA ASN A 98 13.62 16.57 -12.89
C ASN A 98 12.43 15.71 -13.32
N ASN A 99 11.22 16.10 -12.93
CA ASN A 99 9.92 15.83 -13.52
C ASN A 99 9.27 14.44 -13.43
N ASP A 100 9.83 13.46 -12.69
CA ASP A 100 9.17 12.16 -12.53
C ASP A 100 8.81 11.88 -11.06
N PRO A 101 7.65 11.25 -10.77
CA PRO A 101 7.32 10.82 -9.42
C PRO A 101 8.38 9.85 -8.91
N SER A 102 8.83 10.11 -7.69
CA SER A 102 9.85 9.29 -7.06
C SER A 102 9.26 7.97 -6.61
N VAL A 103 9.49 6.88 -7.34
CA VAL A 103 9.06 5.54 -6.94
C VAL A 103 10.23 4.79 -6.33
N LEU A 104 10.06 4.33 -5.08
CA LEU A 104 10.98 3.46 -4.38
C LEU A 104 10.36 2.08 -4.22
N LEU A 105 10.94 1.08 -4.87
CA LEU A 105 10.57 -0.32 -4.73
C LEU A 105 11.37 -0.93 -3.57
N ILE A 106 10.68 -1.44 -2.56
CA ILE A 106 11.28 -1.94 -1.32
C ILE A 106 11.10 -3.45 -1.25
N HIS A 107 12.21 -4.19 -1.37
CA HIS A 107 12.21 -5.64 -1.21
C HIS A 107 12.26 -6.00 0.28
N ASP A 108 11.10 -5.93 0.92
CA ASP A 108 10.92 -6.29 2.33
C ASP A 108 9.42 -6.51 2.63
N SER A 109 9.15 -7.00 3.83
CA SER A 109 7.79 -7.12 4.38
C SER A 109 7.18 -5.73 4.66
N HIS A 110 5.91 -5.57 4.32
CA HIS A 110 5.13 -4.39 4.70
C HIS A 110 5.02 -4.16 6.21
N GLU A 111 5.36 -5.14 7.06
CA GLU A 111 5.51 -4.93 8.51
C GLU A 111 6.50 -3.82 8.86
N LYS A 112 7.46 -3.57 7.96
CA LYS A 112 8.47 -2.52 8.15
C LYS A 112 7.93 -1.10 7.96
N ILE A 113 6.66 -0.93 7.60
CA ILE A 113 6.05 0.39 7.40
C ILE A 113 6.21 1.30 8.62
N GLY A 114 6.13 0.74 9.83
CA GLY A 114 6.34 1.50 11.08
C GLY A 114 7.74 2.13 11.21
N THR A 115 8.75 1.51 10.60
CA THR A 115 10.12 2.06 10.62
C THR A 115 10.28 3.29 9.74
N LEU A 116 9.35 3.48 8.78
CA LEU A 116 9.32 4.66 7.92
C LEU A 116 8.90 5.93 8.68
N PHE A 117 8.26 5.80 9.85
CA PHE A 117 7.77 6.96 10.61
C PHE A 117 8.87 7.99 10.88
N SER A 118 10.06 7.56 11.27
CA SER A 118 11.21 8.44 11.49
C SER A 118 11.75 9.10 10.23
N ILE A 119 11.45 8.51 9.06
CA ILE A 119 11.90 8.96 7.74
C ILE A 119 10.89 9.95 7.14
N LEU A 120 9.60 9.68 7.37
CA LEU A 120 8.48 10.43 6.83
C LEU A 120 8.03 11.59 7.71
N SER A 121 8.79 11.91 8.79
CA SER A 121 8.40 12.86 9.85
C SER A 121 7.82 14.22 9.38
N ASN A 122 8.12 14.61 8.14
CA ASN A 122 7.55 15.84 7.54
C ASN A 122 6.66 15.56 6.31
N ASN A 123 6.48 14.29 5.90
CA ASN A 123 5.73 13.87 4.71
C ASN A 123 4.92 12.60 5.01
N ALA A 124 4.08 12.66 6.03
CA ALA A 124 3.18 11.56 6.36
C ALA A 124 2.31 11.18 5.13
N PRO A 125 2.13 9.89 4.83
CA PRO A 125 1.43 9.45 3.64
C PRO A 125 -0.04 9.88 3.65
N SER A 126 -0.55 10.29 2.49
CA SER A 126 -1.98 10.57 2.28
C SER A 126 -2.79 9.32 2.04
N VAL A 127 -2.18 8.34 1.37
CA VAL A 127 -2.80 7.06 1.05
C VAL A 127 -1.83 5.92 1.35
N ILE A 128 -2.36 4.86 1.95
CA ILE A 128 -1.68 3.58 2.13
C ILE A 128 -2.59 2.49 1.57
N MET A 129 -2.08 1.69 0.62
CA MET A 129 -2.84 0.63 -0.03
C MET A 129 -2.34 -0.75 0.36
N TYR A 130 -3.28 -1.66 0.55
CA TYR A 130 -3.07 -3.10 0.70
C TYR A 130 -3.99 -3.83 -0.29
N ASN A 131 -3.41 -4.67 -1.13
CA ASN A 131 -4.14 -5.60 -2.00
C ASN A 131 -3.66 -7.01 -1.63
N LEU A 132 -4.32 -7.59 -0.62
CA LEU A 132 -3.85 -8.79 0.06
C LEU A 132 -4.09 -10.06 -0.78
N GLY A 133 -3.38 -11.13 -0.45
CA GLY A 133 -3.50 -12.40 -1.15
C GLY A 133 -2.17 -12.86 -1.74
N TYR A 134 -2.21 -13.42 -2.93
CA TYR A 134 -1.04 -13.91 -3.67
C TYR A 134 -0.86 -13.17 -5.00
N LEU A 135 0.36 -13.19 -5.53
CA LEU A 135 0.67 -12.62 -6.84
C LEU A 135 -0.04 -13.44 -7.93
N PRO A 136 -0.96 -12.87 -8.73
CA PRO A 136 -1.58 -13.58 -9.84
C PRO A 136 -0.53 -14.13 -10.82
N GLY A 137 -0.57 -15.46 -11.07
CA GLY A 137 0.41 -16.14 -11.90
C GLY A 137 1.76 -16.41 -11.22
N GLY A 138 1.90 -16.05 -9.94
CA GLY A 138 3.07 -16.36 -9.12
C GLY A 138 2.94 -17.66 -8.33
N ASP A 139 3.85 -17.86 -7.37
CA ASP A 139 3.81 -18.98 -6.44
C ASP A 139 2.70 -18.77 -5.41
N HIS A 140 1.62 -19.56 -5.49
CA HIS A 140 0.47 -19.48 -4.59
C HIS A 140 0.78 -19.92 -3.15
N SER A 141 1.97 -20.49 -2.86
CA SER A 141 2.42 -20.76 -1.50
C SER A 141 2.86 -19.48 -0.77
N ILE A 142 3.16 -18.42 -1.53
CA ILE A 142 3.55 -17.11 -0.99
C ILE A 142 2.31 -16.23 -0.96
N VAL A 143 1.65 -16.19 0.19
CA VAL A 143 0.47 -15.37 0.47
C VAL A 143 0.75 -14.40 1.60
N THR A 144 -0.01 -13.30 1.66
CA THR A 144 0.01 -12.42 2.83
C THR A 144 -0.42 -13.21 4.08
N LYS A 145 0.23 -12.92 5.21
CA LYS A 145 -0.06 -13.59 6.48
C LYS A 145 -0.79 -12.62 7.40
N ALA A 146 -1.86 -13.09 8.01
CA ALA A 146 -2.70 -12.26 8.87
C ALA A 146 -1.92 -11.54 9.98
N GLU A 147 -0.90 -12.16 10.58
CA GLU A 147 -0.07 -11.52 11.62
C GLU A 147 0.72 -10.33 11.07
N THR A 148 1.47 -10.52 9.99
CA THR A 148 2.28 -9.46 9.37
C THR A 148 1.40 -8.33 8.86
N THR A 149 0.25 -8.67 8.27
CA THR A 149 -0.75 -7.71 7.81
C THR A 149 -1.32 -6.87 8.95
N LEU A 150 -1.73 -7.51 10.06
CA LEU A 150 -2.27 -6.77 11.22
C LEU A 150 -1.25 -5.83 11.85
N ASN A 151 0.02 -6.26 11.94
CA ASN A 151 1.10 -5.41 12.45
C ASN A 151 1.33 -4.20 11.53
N ALA A 152 1.34 -4.42 10.22
CA ALA A 152 1.47 -3.37 9.23
C ALA A 152 0.30 -2.39 9.26
N ILE A 153 -0.96 -2.87 9.38
CA ILE A 153 -2.14 -2.01 9.50
C ILE A 153 -2.07 -1.15 10.76
N ARG A 154 -1.70 -1.71 11.91
CA ARG A 154 -1.53 -0.94 13.14
C ARG A 154 -0.49 0.17 12.97
N ALA A 155 0.67 -0.16 12.41
CA ALA A 155 1.69 0.83 12.12
C ALA A 155 1.22 1.89 11.12
N SER A 156 0.41 1.51 10.14
CA SER A 156 -0.20 2.44 9.16
C SER A 156 -1.12 3.45 9.80
N LEU A 157 -1.91 3.05 10.81
CA LEU A 157 -2.79 3.95 11.56
C LEU A 157 -2.01 5.05 12.29
N ASP A 158 -0.77 4.76 12.70
CA ASP A 158 0.11 5.74 13.35
C ASP A 158 0.72 6.70 12.33
N VAL A 159 1.19 6.19 11.17
CA VAL A 159 1.96 6.98 10.20
C VAL A 159 1.11 7.76 9.21
N ILE A 160 -0.15 7.36 8.95
CA ILE A 160 -1.04 8.05 8.01
C ILE A 160 -1.31 9.48 8.45
N LYS A 161 -1.32 10.46 7.53
CA LYS A 161 -1.65 11.86 7.85
C LYS A 161 -3.11 12.02 8.28
N GLU A 162 -3.43 13.11 8.96
CA GLU A 162 -4.82 13.53 9.20
C GLU A 162 -5.55 13.71 7.85
N ASN A 163 -6.80 13.27 7.78
CA ASN A 163 -7.61 13.14 6.57
C ASN A 163 -7.02 12.20 5.51
N GLY A 164 -5.97 11.46 5.83
CA GLY A 164 -5.44 10.40 4.97
C GLY A 164 -6.31 9.14 5.03
N ILE A 165 -6.14 8.28 4.05
CA ILE A 165 -6.96 7.08 3.90
C ILE A 165 -6.09 5.82 3.73
N ILE A 166 -6.43 4.77 4.47
CA ILE A 166 -5.88 3.43 4.29
C ILE A 166 -6.93 2.59 3.57
N SER A 167 -6.55 1.92 2.48
CA SER A 167 -7.39 0.97 1.78
C SER A 167 -6.85 -0.44 1.91
N ILE A 168 -7.72 -1.41 2.15
CA ILE A 168 -7.36 -2.81 2.28
C ILE A 168 -8.34 -3.63 1.44
N VAL A 169 -7.85 -4.31 0.42
CA VAL A 169 -8.62 -5.30 -0.33
C VAL A 169 -8.23 -6.68 0.16
N THR A 170 -9.23 -7.47 0.56
CA THR A 170 -9.07 -8.86 0.98
C THR A 170 -9.77 -9.80 0.02
N TYR A 171 -9.28 -11.05 -0.07
CA TYR A 171 -9.83 -12.08 -0.94
C TYR A 171 -10.19 -13.32 -0.12
N PRO A 172 -11.39 -13.35 0.50
CA PRO A 172 -11.80 -14.43 1.41
C PRO A 172 -12.14 -15.77 0.73
N GLY A 173 -11.82 -15.91 -0.57
CA GLY A 173 -12.12 -17.11 -1.35
C GLY A 173 -11.29 -18.36 -0.99
N HIS A 174 -10.31 -18.26 -0.11
CA HIS A 174 -9.48 -19.35 0.41
C HIS A 174 -9.30 -19.20 1.93
N GLU A 175 -8.88 -20.26 2.61
CA GLU A 175 -8.85 -20.35 4.07
C GLU A 175 -8.04 -19.22 4.73
N GLU A 176 -6.81 -18.98 4.27
CA GLU A 176 -5.96 -17.91 4.82
C GLU A 176 -6.56 -16.53 4.54
N GLY A 177 -7.10 -16.28 3.34
CA GLY A 177 -7.75 -15.01 3.01
C GLY A 177 -9.03 -14.78 3.83
N ALA A 178 -9.81 -15.83 4.11
CA ALA A 178 -10.98 -15.74 4.98
C ALA A 178 -10.57 -15.40 6.43
N ARG A 179 -9.52 -16.04 6.95
CA ARG A 179 -8.94 -15.76 8.26
C ARG A 179 -8.42 -14.32 8.36
N GLU A 180 -7.66 -13.88 7.35
CA GLU A 180 -7.12 -12.53 7.26
C GLU A 180 -8.24 -11.49 7.26
N ASN A 181 -9.27 -11.70 6.42
CA ASN A 181 -10.45 -10.85 6.35
C ASN A 181 -11.18 -10.74 7.69
N GLN A 182 -11.39 -11.87 8.38
CA GLN A 182 -12.05 -11.89 9.70
C GLN A 182 -11.25 -11.10 10.75
N LEU A 183 -9.93 -11.27 10.77
CA LEU A 183 -9.05 -10.61 11.75
C LEU A 183 -8.94 -9.10 11.46
N ILE A 184 -8.90 -8.69 10.20
CA ILE A 184 -8.94 -7.28 9.81
C ILE A 184 -10.27 -6.66 10.24
N ASN A 185 -11.40 -7.27 9.90
CA ASN A 185 -12.73 -6.78 10.31
C ASN A 185 -12.81 -6.60 11.84
N LYS A 186 -12.31 -7.60 12.59
CA LYS A 186 -12.22 -7.51 14.05
C LYS A 186 -11.36 -6.34 14.51
N LEU A 187 -10.16 -6.16 13.94
CA LEU A 187 -9.29 -5.02 14.27
C LEU A 187 -10.00 -3.69 14.04
N LEU A 188 -10.64 -3.53 12.88
CA LEU A 188 -11.30 -2.28 12.49
C LEU A 188 -12.51 -1.96 13.36
N SER A 189 -13.26 -2.97 13.85
CA SER A 189 -14.39 -2.77 14.74
C SER A 189 -14.01 -2.20 16.12
N TYR A 190 -12.75 -2.27 16.50
CA TYR A 190 -12.23 -1.70 17.76
C TYR A 190 -11.52 -0.35 17.58
N LEU A 191 -11.47 0.20 16.37
CA LEU A 191 -10.86 1.53 16.18
C LEU A 191 -11.66 2.61 16.92
N PRO A 192 -10.98 3.53 17.62
CA PRO A 192 -11.65 4.63 18.31
C PRO A 192 -12.37 5.54 17.31
N PRO A 193 -13.71 5.71 17.41
CA PRO A 193 -14.51 6.41 16.42
C PRO A 193 -14.30 7.92 16.41
N ASP A 194 -13.69 8.46 17.43
CA ASP A 194 -13.26 9.86 17.50
C ASP A 194 -12.00 10.11 16.65
N ARG A 195 -11.16 9.09 16.43
CA ARG A 195 -9.91 9.20 15.67
C ARG A 195 -10.01 8.64 14.25
N PHE A 196 -10.82 7.63 14.04
CA PHE A 196 -10.92 6.93 12.77
C PHE A 196 -12.36 6.69 12.34
N GLU A 197 -12.59 6.70 11.04
CA GLU A 197 -13.80 6.20 10.42
C GLU A 197 -13.44 5.01 9.55
N ALA A 198 -14.08 3.86 9.77
CA ALA A 198 -13.87 2.66 9.00
C ALA A 198 -15.13 2.28 8.23
N LEU A 199 -15.00 2.07 6.93
CA LEU A 199 -16.09 1.67 6.03
C LEU A 199 -15.75 0.34 5.37
N THR A 200 -16.78 -0.48 5.12
CA THR A 200 -16.67 -1.73 4.38
C THR A 200 -17.50 -1.66 3.11
N ILE A 201 -16.94 -2.05 1.98
CA ILE A 201 -17.64 -2.20 0.70
C ILE A 201 -17.55 -3.67 0.32
N ASP A 202 -18.69 -4.34 0.29
CA ASP A 202 -18.85 -5.77 0.03
C ASP A 202 -19.96 -6.02 -0.98
N GLN A 203 -19.94 -7.19 -1.61
CA GLN A 203 -21.00 -7.68 -2.51
C GLN A 203 -21.93 -8.61 -1.73
N THR A 204 -23.02 -8.06 -1.19
CA THR A 204 -23.95 -8.75 -0.28
C THR A 204 -24.52 -10.08 -0.83
N ASN A 205 -24.66 -10.21 -2.14
CA ASN A 205 -25.26 -11.37 -2.79
C ASN A 205 -24.23 -12.33 -3.41
N ARG A 206 -22.93 -12.16 -3.12
CA ARG A 206 -21.86 -13.02 -3.63
C ARG A 206 -20.96 -13.47 -2.49
N SER A 207 -21.05 -14.75 -2.15
CA SER A 207 -20.14 -15.35 -1.17
C SER A 207 -18.69 -15.31 -1.66
N ASN A 208 -17.76 -15.07 -0.74
CA ASN A 208 -16.31 -15.05 -1.00
C ASN A 208 -15.86 -13.98 -2.03
N ALA A 209 -16.69 -12.96 -2.28
CA ALA A 209 -16.28 -11.83 -3.08
C ALA A 209 -15.16 -11.05 -2.37
N PRO A 210 -14.28 -10.35 -3.13
CA PRO A 210 -13.31 -9.44 -2.53
C PRO A 210 -14.00 -8.36 -1.71
N VAL A 211 -13.44 -8.06 -0.53
CA VAL A 211 -13.94 -7.03 0.39
C VAL A 211 -12.97 -5.86 0.42
N LEU A 212 -13.49 -4.63 0.28
CA LEU A 212 -12.72 -3.40 0.40
C LEU A 212 -13.03 -2.72 1.73
N TYR A 213 -12.01 -2.55 2.54
CA TYR A 213 -12.04 -1.70 3.74
C TYR A 213 -11.38 -0.35 3.45
N LEU A 214 -11.98 0.71 3.94
CA LEU A 214 -11.46 2.08 3.87
C LEU A 214 -11.41 2.63 5.29
N ILE A 215 -10.26 3.16 5.68
CA ILE A 215 -10.06 3.74 7.01
C ILE A 215 -9.57 5.17 6.82
N ASN A 216 -10.36 6.13 7.24
CA ASN A 216 -10.00 7.54 7.24
C ASN A 216 -9.56 7.97 8.64
N LYS A 217 -8.39 8.62 8.75
CA LYS A 217 -7.93 9.25 10.00
C LYS A 217 -8.57 10.64 10.12
N LYS A 218 -9.35 10.82 11.15
CA LYS A 218 -10.01 12.12 11.45
C LYS A 218 -8.98 13.17 11.92
N ARG A 219 -9.40 14.40 11.90
CA ARG A 219 -8.64 15.53 12.49
C ARG A 219 -8.65 15.46 14.01
#